data_fae79eaafd5ae6b7faf09e10cb3fd298
#
_entry.id   fae79eaafd5ae6b7faf09e10cb3fd298
#
_cell.length_a   1.000
_cell.length_b   1.000
_cell.length_c   1.000
_cell.angle_alpha   90.00
_cell.angle_beta   90.00
_cell.angle_gamma   90.00
#
_symmetry.space_group_name_H-M   'P 1'
#
loop_
_entity.id
_entity.type
_entity.pdbx_description
1 polymer ?
#
loop_
_entity_poly.entity_id
_entity_poly.type
_entity_poly.pdbx_seq_one_letter_code
_entity_poly.pdbx_strand_id
1 'polypeptide(L)'
;MKKVVLSIDGMTCSACSNGLEKYLNKQNGIKSATVNLVMANALIEYDENILNLETLEKFVEEAGFKSLGIYNENSEKKQNKNEKVKFIIFSVLAVALMYISMGHMIGLPNFSFLDMHMHPLIYAGTLLALTIAFVVYGFDIIKSGFKNLIHKAPNMDTLVAMGVITSILYSIYGMYMIAKGHHEYVENLYFESAAIVIFFIKFGRYIDGISKDKTKEAIQKLVQITPKEAVIKVNGEEKKVTIDEIKKGDIVVSKPGEKIAVDGKIITGKAHLDESFITGESKPASKTEGSKVIAGSINYDGYIEYEAEKIGKESTISEIVRLVIEATNTKAPIAKVADTVSGYFVPAVILIAIITFIAYLILGNTVSIAINVFVTILVVACPCSLGLATPLAIVVSEGVCANNGILVKKSEILENAEKTTTVVFDKTGTLTYGKLKIAHIINYSKM
;
A
#
# COMPACT_ATOMS: atom_id res chain seq x y z
N MET A 1 -2.70 27.71 -3.74
CA MET A 1 -2.96 26.26 -3.85
C MET A 1 -1.71 25.51 -3.45
N LYS A 2 -1.84 24.58 -2.52
CA LYS A 2 -0.74 23.74 -2.03
C LYS A 2 -1.06 22.28 -2.19
N LYS A 3 -0.02 21.48 -2.45
CA LYS A 3 -0.14 20.01 -2.47
C LYS A 3 0.51 19.44 -1.23
N VAL A 4 -0.15 18.48 -0.61
CA VAL A 4 0.38 17.71 0.52
C VAL A 4 0.09 16.22 0.31
N VAL A 5 1.02 15.40 0.75
CA VAL A 5 0.82 13.95 0.82
C VAL A 5 0.69 13.56 2.29
N LEU A 6 -0.46 13.02 2.69
CA LEU A 6 -0.71 12.52 4.04
C LEU A 6 -0.58 11.00 4.08
N SER A 7 0.11 10.48 5.08
CA SER A 7 0.11 9.06 5.40
C SER A 7 -1.19 8.68 6.11
N ILE A 8 -1.82 7.60 5.67
CA ILE A 8 -3.15 7.19 6.17
C ILE A 8 -3.11 5.73 6.60
N ASP A 9 -3.53 5.48 7.82
CA ASP A 9 -3.68 4.13 8.36
C ASP A 9 -5.16 3.70 8.36
N GLY A 10 -5.38 2.38 8.29
CA GLY A 10 -6.73 1.78 8.33
C GLY A 10 -7.38 1.57 6.97
N MET A 11 -6.72 1.90 5.85
CA MET A 11 -7.22 1.57 4.51
C MET A 11 -6.88 0.12 4.15
N THR A 12 -7.90 -0.71 4.04
CA THR A 12 -7.72 -2.16 3.79
C THR A 12 -8.20 -2.63 2.43
N CYS A 13 -8.98 -1.80 1.73
CA CYS A 13 -9.55 -2.17 0.43
C CYS A 13 -9.78 -0.95 -0.46
N SER A 14 -9.98 -1.17 -1.76
CA SER A 14 -10.24 -0.11 -2.74
C SER A 14 -11.52 0.68 -2.43
N ALA A 15 -12.54 0.03 -1.88
CA ALA A 15 -13.75 0.74 -1.44
C ALA A 15 -13.45 1.75 -0.31
N CYS A 16 -12.51 1.42 0.58
CA CYS A 16 -12.05 2.32 1.65
C CYS A 16 -11.34 3.55 1.07
N SER A 17 -10.37 3.33 0.16
CA SER A 17 -9.64 4.44 -0.48
C SER A 17 -10.57 5.33 -1.32
N ASN A 18 -11.54 4.74 -2.02
CA ASN A 18 -12.55 5.50 -2.78
C ASN A 18 -13.52 6.25 -1.89
N GLY A 19 -13.96 5.66 -0.79
CA GLY A 19 -14.80 6.32 0.21
C GLY A 19 -14.14 7.57 0.75
N LEU A 20 -12.87 7.45 1.15
CA LEU A 20 -12.06 8.56 1.62
C LEU A 20 -11.84 9.61 0.54
N GLU A 21 -11.49 9.19 -0.69
CA GLU A 21 -11.28 10.08 -1.83
C GLU A 21 -12.54 10.90 -2.14
N LYS A 22 -13.70 10.24 -2.21
CA LYS A 22 -14.99 10.90 -2.42
C LYS A 22 -15.36 11.85 -1.27
N TYR A 23 -15.04 11.47 -0.03
CA TYR A 23 -15.30 12.32 1.14
C TYR A 23 -14.43 13.57 1.09
N LEU A 24 -13.13 13.43 0.88
CA LEU A 24 -12.19 14.54 0.79
C LEU A 24 -12.55 15.50 -0.36
N ASN A 25 -12.86 14.98 -1.54
CA ASN A 25 -13.22 15.79 -2.70
C ASN A 25 -14.55 16.57 -2.56
N LYS A 26 -15.36 16.26 -1.54
CA LYS A 26 -16.58 17.02 -1.20
C LYS A 26 -16.33 18.16 -0.21
N GLN A 27 -15.17 18.23 0.42
CA GLN A 27 -14.86 19.25 1.43
C GLN A 27 -14.56 20.59 0.78
N ASN A 28 -15.07 21.65 1.39
CA ASN A 28 -14.81 23.02 0.91
C ASN A 28 -13.33 23.39 1.11
N GLY A 29 -12.70 23.93 0.11
CA GLY A 29 -11.27 24.28 0.12
C GLY A 29 -10.34 23.18 -0.41
N ILE A 30 -10.83 21.98 -0.68
CA ILE A 30 -10.09 20.93 -1.40
C ILE A 30 -10.44 21.01 -2.89
N LYS A 31 -9.42 21.19 -3.74
CA LYS A 31 -9.55 21.21 -5.19
C LYS A 31 -9.55 19.79 -5.77
N SER A 32 -8.65 18.97 -5.30
CA SER A 32 -8.57 17.55 -5.67
C SER A 32 -7.88 16.74 -4.57
N ALA A 33 -8.40 15.55 -4.32
CA ALA A 33 -7.79 14.55 -3.48
C ALA A 33 -7.73 13.23 -4.24
N THR A 34 -6.57 12.58 -4.24
CA THR A 34 -6.37 11.23 -4.79
C THR A 34 -5.80 10.35 -3.70
N VAL A 35 -6.49 9.24 -3.41
CA VAL A 35 -6.11 8.32 -2.35
C VAL A 35 -5.51 7.06 -2.92
N ASN A 36 -4.28 6.75 -2.53
CA ASN A 36 -3.55 5.56 -2.94
C ASN A 36 -3.58 4.50 -1.84
N LEU A 37 -4.26 3.39 -2.12
CA LEU A 37 -4.36 2.25 -1.21
C LEU A 37 -3.01 1.56 -0.99
N VAL A 38 -2.17 1.46 -2.03
CA VAL A 38 -0.91 0.71 -1.99
C VAL A 38 0.14 1.46 -1.20
N MET A 39 0.26 2.78 -1.46
CA MET A 39 1.19 3.66 -0.74
C MET A 39 0.65 4.08 0.63
N ALA A 40 -0.59 3.70 0.95
CA ALA A 40 -1.29 4.09 2.18
C ALA A 40 -1.23 5.62 2.43
N ASN A 41 -1.47 6.42 1.37
CA ASN A 41 -1.40 7.87 1.45
C ASN A 41 -2.50 8.55 0.64
N ALA A 42 -2.69 9.86 0.87
CA ALA A 42 -3.54 10.72 0.06
C ALA A 42 -2.76 11.94 -0.40
N LEU A 43 -2.76 12.19 -1.71
CA LEU A 43 -2.32 13.43 -2.31
C LEU A 43 -3.50 14.41 -2.33
N ILE A 44 -3.38 15.53 -1.65
CA ILE A 44 -4.44 16.54 -1.50
C ILE A 44 -3.93 17.88 -2.03
N GLU A 45 -4.66 18.46 -3.01
CA GLU A 45 -4.48 19.82 -3.47
C GLU A 45 -5.55 20.70 -2.85
N TYR A 46 -5.15 21.71 -2.08
CA TYR A 46 -6.05 22.53 -1.28
C TYR A 46 -5.66 24.01 -1.27
N ASP A 47 -6.59 24.87 -0.85
CA ASP A 47 -6.35 26.30 -0.68
C ASP A 47 -5.86 26.61 0.75
N GLU A 48 -4.62 27.07 0.88
CA GLU A 48 -4.01 27.40 2.18
C GLU A 48 -4.71 28.56 2.91
N ASN A 49 -5.47 29.40 2.18
CA ASN A 49 -6.23 30.49 2.81
C ASN A 49 -7.51 30.00 3.51
N ILE A 50 -7.98 28.79 3.14
CA ILE A 50 -9.23 28.20 3.65
C ILE A 50 -8.95 27.07 4.63
N LEU A 51 -7.94 26.25 4.36
CA LEU A 51 -7.64 25.02 5.10
C LEU A 51 -6.19 25.01 5.58
N ASN A 52 -5.99 24.50 6.78
CA ASN A 52 -4.67 24.15 7.32
C ASN A 52 -4.46 22.63 7.38
N LEU A 53 -3.24 22.22 7.73
CA LEU A 53 -2.87 20.80 7.79
C LEU A 53 -3.72 20.02 8.82
N GLU A 54 -3.94 20.61 10.00
CA GLU A 54 -4.75 19.98 11.05
C GLU A 54 -6.18 19.70 10.58
N THR A 55 -6.77 20.60 9.81
CA THR A 55 -8.12 20.41 9.25
C THR A 55 -8.16 19.29 8.25
N LEU A 56 -7.11 19.13 7.42
CA LEU A 56 -7.02 18.02 6.48
C LEU A 56 -6.88 16.67 7.21
N GLU A 57 -6.07 16.61 8.27
CA GLU A 57 -5.94 15.43 9.11
C GLU A 57 -7.28 15.07 9.79
N LYS A 58 -8.00 16.09 10.27
CA LYS A 58 -9.32 15.92 10.87
C LYS A 58 -10.36 15.37 9.88
N PHE A 59 -10.34 15.82 8.63
CA PHE A 59 -11.20 15.24 7.58
C PHE A 59 -10.91 13.76 7.32
N VAL A 60 -9.64 13.35 7.39
CA VAL A 60 -9.26 11.93 7.30
C VAL A 60 -9.83 11.14 8.48
N GLU A 61 -9.78 11.70 9.70
CA GLU A 61 -10.32 11.06 10.90
C GLU A 61 -11.85 11.00 10.90
N GLU A 62 -12.53 12.04 10.46
CA GLU A 62 -13.98 12.09 10.29
C GLU A 62 -14.46 11.06 9.25
N ALA A 63 -13.69 10.87 8.16
CA ALA A 63 -13.95 9.80 7.20
C ALA A 63 -13.73 8.40 7.77
N GLY A 64 -13.16 8.30 8.99
CA GLY A 64 -13.02 7.04 9.70
C GLY A 64 -11.68 6.36 9.61
N PHE A 65 -10.70 7.04 9.08
CA PHE A 65 -9.32 6.58 8.97
C PHE A 65 -8.44 7.34 9.96
N LYS A 66 -7.18 6.92 10.10
CA LYS A 66 -6.22 7.59 10.98
C LYS A 66 -5.19 8.33 10.13
N SER A 67 -5.03 9.64 10.33
CA SER A 67 -3.89 10.36 9.79
C SER A 67 -2.63 10.06 10.60
N LEU A 68 -1.53 9.78 9.91
CA LEU A 68 -0.18 9.62 10.48
C LEU A 68 0.68 10.87 10.20
N GLY A 69 0.06 11.96 9.75
CA GLY A 69 0.73 13.20 9.39
C GLY A 69 1.26 13.23 7.96
N ILE A 70 2.14 14.20 7.68
CA ILE A 70 2.77 14.34 6.37
C ILE A 70 3.59 13.07 6.08
N TYR A 71 3.45 12.55 4.88
CA TYR A 71 4.17 11.36 4.44
C TYR A 71 5.69 11.51 4.68
N ASN A 72 6.23 10.60 5.48
CA ASN A 72 7.65 10.56 5.82
C ASN A 72 8.14 9.11 5.71
N GLU A 73 9.14 8.89 4.88
CA GLU A 73 9.66 7.57 4.51
C GLU A 73 10.26 6.77 5.68
N ASN A 74 10.66 7.45 6.76
CA ASN A 74 11.39 6.82 7.87
C ASN A 74 10.51 6.17 8.96
N SER A 75 9.19 6.38 8.93
CA SER A 75 8.30 5.97 10.04
C SER A 75 7.80 4.51 9.98
N GLU A 76 7.93 3.82 8.85
CA GLU A 76 7.24 2.54 8.60
C GLU A 76 7.99 1.25 9.01
N LYS A 77 9.28 1.30 9.34
CA LYS A 77 10.09 0.06 9.54
C LYS A 77 9.78 -0.78 10.79
N LYS A 78 9.00 -0.30 11.75
CA LYS A 78 8.80 -1.01 13.04
C LYS A 78 7.59 -1.98 13.11
N GLN A 79 6.65 -1.92 12.17
CA GLN A 79 5.37 -2.62 12.29
C GLN A 79 5.37 -4.09 11.82
N ASN A 80 6.30 -4.49 10.97
CA ASN A 80 6.23 -5.76 10.21
C ASN A 80 6.53 -7.04 11.02
N LYS A 81 7.32 -6.97 12.10
CA LYS A 81 7.75 -8.19 12.82
C LYS A 81 6.63 -8.82 13.65
N ASN A 82 5.80 -8.01 14.27
CA ASN A 82 4.69 -8.47 15.12
C ASN A 82 3.53 -9.08 14.31
N GLU A 83 3.27 -8.54 13.11
CA GLU A 83 2.21 -9.06 12.23
C GLU A 83 2.55 -10.46 11.70
N LYS A 84 3.82 -10.72 11.37
CA LYS A 84 4.29 -12.06 10.95
C LYS A 84 4.08 -13.11 12.04
N VAL A 85 4.40 -12.78 13.29
CA VAL A 85 4.25 -13.70 14.42
C VAL A 85 2.77 -14.00 14.66
N LYS A 86 1.91 -12.97 14.69
CA LYS A 86 0.46 -13.15 14.81
C LYS A 86 -0.08 -14.04 13.71
N PHE A 87 0.32 -13.77 12.47
CA PHE A 87 -0.11 -14.57 11.32
C PHE A 87 0.23 -16.05 11.47
N ILE A 88 1.46 -16.38 11.88
CA ILE A 88 1.89 -17.78 12.11
C ILE A 88 1.05 -18.44 13.21
N ILE A 89 0.82 -17.75 14.33
CA ILE A 89 0.01 -18.27 15.43
C ILE A 89 -1.41 -18.60 14.95
N PHE A 90 -2.06 -17.66 14.25
CA PHE A 90 -3.43 -17.87 13.78
C PHE A 90 -3.53 -18.88 12.63
N SER A 91 -2.45 -19.06 11.84
CA SER A 91 -2.38 -20.15 10.86
C SER A 91 -2.39 -21.54 11.54
N VAL A 92 -1.63 -21.70 12.61
CA VAL A 92 -1.63 -22.93 13.40
C VAL A 92 -2.99 -23.17 14.06
N LEU A 93 -3.60 -22.13 14.63
CA LEU A 93 -4.94 -22.20 15.22
C LEU A 93 -6.02 -22.54 14.17
N ALA A 94 -5.92 -22.02 12.95
CA ALA A 94 -6.84 -22.34 11.86
C ALA A 94 -6.75 -23.82 11.45
N VAL A 95 -5.55 -24.36 11.34
CA VAL A 95 -5.35 -25.80 11.08
C VAL A 95 -5.91 -26.64 12.22
N ALA A 96 -5.67 -26.26 13.48
CA ALA A 96 -6.24 -26.95 14.65
C ALA A 96 -7.78 -26.90 14.66
N LEU A 97 -8.37 -25.75 14.34
CA LEU A 97 -9.82 -25.59 14.23
C LEU A 97 -10.40 -26.49 13.13
N MET A 98 -9.80 -26.50 11.94
CA MET A 98 -10.21 -27.37 10.84
C MET A 98 -10.07 -28.86 11.21
N TYR A 99 -9.02 -29.22 11.94
CA TYR A 99 -8.84 -30.59 12.42
C TYR A 99 -9.98 -30.99 13.38
N ILE A 100 -10.34 -30.14 14.34
CA ILE A 100 -11.41 -30.42 15.31
C ILE A 100 -12.79 -30.50 14.61
N SER A 101 -13.07 -29.56 13.69
CA SER A 101 -14.37 -29.47 13.03
C SER A 101 -14.56 -30.53 11.93
N MET A 102 -13.57 -30.74 11.08
CA MET A 102 -13.70 -31.56 9.85
C MET A 102 -12.86 -32.83 9.88
N GLY A 103 -12.00 -33.03 10.86
CA GLY A 103 -11.08 -34.16 10.91
C GLY A 103 -11.77 -35.52 10.88
N HIS A 104 -12.94 -35.62 11.54
CA HIS A 104 -13.74 -36.84 11.56
C HIS A 104 -14.28 -37.23 10.15
N MET A 105 -14.56 -36.22 9.29
CA MET A 105 -15.06 -36.50 7.92
C MET A 105 -13.98 -37.11 7.02
N ILE A 106 -12.68 -36.87 7.35
CA ILE A 106 -11.53 -37.34 6.59
C ILE A 106 -10.94 -38.62 7.23
N GLY A 107 -11.58 -39.15 8.28
CA GLY A 107 -11.15 -40.36 8.98
C GLY A 107 -9.94 -40.17 9.90
N LEU A 108 -9.65 -38.93 10.31
CA LEU A 108 -8.58 -38.65 11.27
C LEU A 108 -9.02 -39.01 12.69
N PRO A 109 -8.09 -39.47 13.56
CA PRO A 109 -8.41 -39.86 14.94
C PRO A 109 -8.92 -38.62 15.72
N ASN A 110 -10.10 -38.77 16.32
CA ASN A 110 -10.66 -37.75 17.19
C ASN A 110 -10.24 -37.96 18.64
N PHE A 111 -10.07 -36.83 19.36
CA PHE A 111 -9.94 -36.89 20.82
C PHE A 111 -11.29 -37.19 21.45
N SER A 112 -11.41 -38.30 22.20
CA SER A 112 -12.68 -38.76 22.79
C SER A 112 -13.44 -37.69 23.60
N PHE A 113 -12.73 -36.72 24.21
CA PHE A 113 -13.35 -35.62 24.96
C PHE A 113 -13.87 -34.49 24.07
N LEU A 114 -13.45 -34.41 22.78
CA LEU A 114 -13.91 -33.46 21.76
C LEU A 114 -14.85 -34.11 20.74
N ASP A 115 -15.33 -35.28 21.01
CA ASP A 115 -16.29 -35.95 20.13
C ASP A 115 -17.63 -35.22 20.17
N MET A 116 -18.13 -34.83 19.00
CA MET A 116 -19.35 -34.02 18.88
C MET A 116 -20.61 -34.78 19.30
N HIS A 117 -20.60 -36.14 19.27
CA HIS A 117 -21.73 -36.95 19.68
C HIS A 117 -21.67 -37.33 21.16
N MET A 118 -20.46 -37.56 21.71
CA MET A 118 -20.29 -37.91 23.12
C MET A 118 -20.33 -36.70 24.06
N HIS A 119 -19.73 -35.61 23.62
CA HIS A 119 -19.61 -34.39 24.45
C HIS A 119 -19.96 -33.09 23.67
N PRO A 120 -21.22 -32.94 23.17
CA PRO A 120 -21.61 -31.86 22.26
C PRO A 120 -21.40 -30.45 22.83
N LEU A 121 -21.59 -30.25 24.14
CA LEU A 121 -21.36 -28.96 24.79
C LEU A 121 -19.88 -28.60 24.92
N ILE A 122 -19.00 -29.60 25.18
CA ILE A 122 -17.56 -29.38 25.25
C ILE A 122 -17.03 -29.04 23.86
N TYR A 123 -17.50 -29.76 22.84
CA TYR A 123 -17.19 -29.50 21.44
C TYR A 123 -17.60 -28.09 21.02
N ALA A 124 -18.87 -27.71 21.24
CA ALA A 124 -19.37 -26.38 20.91
C ALA A 124 -18.64 -25.26 21.68
N GLY A 125 -18.34 -25.48 22.96
CA GLY A 125 -17.58 -24.54 23.78
C GLY A 125 -16.14 -24.34 23.29
N THR A 126 -15.48 -25.41 22.82
CA THR A 126 -14.13 -25.32 22.25
C THR A 126 -14.13 -24.55 20.94
N LEU A 127 -15.09 -24.82 20.05
CA LEU A 127 -15.26 -24.06 18.81
C LEU A 127 -15.53 -22.57 19.08
N LEU A 128 -16.41 -22.27 20.05
CA LEU A 128 -16.69 -20.88 20.45
C LEU A 128 -15.42 -20.18 20.96
N ALA A 129 -14.65 -20.82 21.84
CA ALA A 129 -13.42 -20.23 22.39
C ALA A 129 -12.38 -19.91 21.29
N LEU A 130 -12.19 -20.83 20.36
CA LEU A 130 -11.31 -20.60 19.20
C LEU A 130 -11.87 -19.49 18.31
N THR A 131 -13.15 -19.48 18.01
CA THR A 131 -13.80 -18.44 17.21
C THR A 131 -13.65 -17.05 17.83
N ILE A 132 -13.78 -16.92 19.15
CA ILE A 132 -13.54 -15.66 19.85
C ILE A 132 -12.11 -15.18 19.63
N ALA A 133 -11.10 -16.07 19.63
CA ALA A 133 -9.72 -15.69 19.34
C ALA A 133 -9.59 -15.11 17.92
N PHE A 134 -10.24 -15.72 16.91
CA PHE A 134 -10.26 -15.19 15.54
C PHE A 134 -11.04 -13.88 15.43
N VAL A 135 -12.14 -13.71 16.15
CA VAL A 135 -12.90 -12.45 16.21
C VAL A 135 -12.03 -11.32 16.77
N VAL A 136 -11.28 -11.58 17.83
CA VAL A 136 -10.33 -10.60 18.39
C VAL A 136 -9.22 -10.28 17.40
N TYR A 137 -8.68 -11.28 16.69
CA TYR A 137 -7.68 -11.08 15.63
C TYR A 137 -8.21 -10.28 14.45
N GLY A 138 -9.46 -10.51 14.06
CA GLY A 138 -10.15 -9.84 12.94
C GLY A 138 -11.08 -8.70 13.37
N PHE A 139 -10.92 -8.18 14.59
CA PHE A 139 -11.83 -7.15 15.12
C PHE A 139 -11.86 -5.87 14.27
N ASP A 140 -10.75 -5.54 13.63
CA ASP A 140 -10.64 -4.43 12.66
C ASP A 140 -11.61 -4.61 11.47
N ILE A 141 -11.77 -5.84 10.96
CA ILE A 141 -12.70 -6.16 9.86
C ILE A 141 -14.14 -5.91 10.30
N ILE A 142 -14.49 -6.42 11.47
CA ILE A 142 -15.86 -6.29 12.01
C ILE A 142 -16.19 -4.81 12.29
N LYS A 143 -15.25 -4.10 12.94
CA LYS A 143 -15.40 -2.68 13.24
C LYS A 143 -15.55 -1.84 11.96
N SER A 144 -14.70 -2.08 10.95
CA SER A 144 -14.75 -1.42 9.64
C SER A 144 -16.07 -1.70 8.94
N GLY A 145 -16.52 -2.97 8.94
CA GLY A 145 -17.76 -3.38 8.30
C GLY A 145 -19.00 -2.67 8.86
N PHE A 146 -19.13 -2.61 10.18
CA PHE A 146 -20.23 -1.89 10.85
C PHE A 146 -20.16 -0.39 10.63
N LYS A 147 -18.98 0.20 10.77
CA LYS A 147 -18.81 1.63 10.57
C LYS A 147 -19.25 2.04 9.17
N ASN A 148 -18.82 1.32 8.14
CA ASN A 148 -19.16 1.62 6.76
C ASN A 148 -20.65 1.37 6.46
N LEU A 149 -21.28 0.39 7.11
CA LEU A 149 -22.72 0.17 6.99
C LEU A 149 -23.52 1.36 7.53
N ILE A 150 -23.15 1.87 8.73
CA ILE A 150 -23.78 3.04 9.34
C ILE A 150 -23.64 4.30 8.47
N HIS A 151 -22.47 4.48 7.84
CA HIS A 151 -22.20 5.61 6.96
C HIS A 151 -22.78 5.45 5.54
N LYS A 152 -23.66 4.44 5.32
CA LYS A 152 -24.32 4.14 4.03
C LYS A 152 -23.34 3.92 2.87
N ALA A 153 -22.14 3.45 3.18
CA ALA A 153 -21.09 3.10 2.23
C ALA A 153 -20.62 1.64 2.46
N PRO A 154 -21.54 0.64 2.35
CA PRO A 154 -21.20 -0.74 2.63
C PRO A 154 -20.06 -1.21 1.73
N ASN A 155 -19.11 -1.91 2.31
CA ASN A 155 -17.95 -2.44 1.64
C ASN A 155 -17.81 -3.95 1.88
N MET A 156 -16.70 -4.54 1.41
CA MET A 156 -16.37 -5.95 1.62
C MET A 156 -16.38 -6.36 3.09
N ASP A 157 -15.82 -5.51 3.97
CA ASP A 157 -15.80 -5.77 5.41
C ASP A 157 -17.23 -5.83 5.99
N THR A 158 -18.18 -5.12 5.39
CA THR A 158 -19.61 -5.16 5.76
C THR A 158 -20.21 -6.54 5.50
N LEU A 159 -19.96 -7.13 4.33
CA LEU A 159 -20.45 -8.48 3.99
C LEU A 159 -19.91 -9.51 4.97
N VAL A 160 -18.60 -9.44 5.23
CA VAL A 160 -17.92 -10.35 6.15
C VAL A 160 -18.43 -10.19 7.57
N ALA A 161 -18.52 -8.96 8.07
CA ALA A 161 -19.02 -8.69 9.42
C ALA A 161 -20.44 -9.20 9.61
N MET A 162 -21.33 -8.99 8.64
CA MET A 162 -22.69 -9.53 8.66
C MET A 162 -22.71 -11.06 8.69
N GLY A 163 -21.95 -11.71 7.80
CA GLY A 163 -21.85 -13.17 7.75
C GLY A 163 -21.29 -13.77 9.04
N VAL A 164 -20.19 -13.25 9.54
CA VAL A 164 -19.53 -13.70 10.77
C VAL A 164 -20.47 -13.56 11.98
N ILE A 165 -21.10 -12.39 12.14
CA ILE A 165 -22.00 -12.15 13.28
C ILE A 165 -23.25 -13.03 13.21
N THR A 166 -23.83 -13.18 12.02
CA THR A 166 -24.99 -14.09 11.85
C THR A 166 -24.62 -15.52 12.19
N SER A 167 -23.45 -16.02 11.73
CA SER A 167 -22.94 -17.35 12.06
C SER A 167 -22.74 -17.54 13.56
N ILE A 168 -22.14 -16.58 14.25
CA ILE A 168 -21.90 -16.63 15.70
C ILE A 168 -23.21 -16.62 16.47
N LEU A 169 -24.13 -15.69 16.16
CA LEU A 169 -25.42 -15.60 16.86
C LEU A 169 -26.25 -16.89 16.69
N TYR A 170 -26.27 -17.42 15.48
CA TYR A 170 -26.98 -18.69 15.25
C TYR A 170 -26.32 -19.86 15.98
N SER A 171 -25.00 -19.94 15.99
CA SER A 171 -24.27 -21.01 16.71
C SER A 171 -24.42 -20.90 18.22
N ILE A 172 -24.52 -19.69 18.79
CA ILE A 172 -24.85 -19.48 20.21
C ILE A 172 -26.26 -19.99 20.50
N TYR A 173 -27.23 -19.72 19.61
CA TYR A 173 -28.57 -20.29 19.72
C TYR A 173 -28.54 -21.83 19.65
N GLY A 174 -27.79 -22.40 18.71
CA GLY A 174 -27.58 -23.85 18.61
C GLY A 174 -26.99 -24.46 19.89
N MET A 175 -25.96 -23.80 20.45
CA MET A 175 -25.35 -24.20 21.73
C MET A 175 -26.38 -24.17 22.91
N TYR A 176 -27.26 -23.16 22.95
CA TYR A 176 -28.35 -23.12 23.93
C TYR A 176 -29.33 -24.27 23.74
N MET A 177 -29.68 -24.66 22.50
CA MET A 177 -30.57 -25.80 22.24
C MET A 177 -29.91 -27.14 22.60
N ILE A 178 -28.60 -27.29 22.33
CA ILE A 178 -27.83 -28.48 22.78
C ILE A 178 -27.86 -28.60 24.30
N ALA A 179 -27.74 -27.49 25.05
CA ALA A 179 -27.84 -27.48 26.52
C ALA A 179 -29.23 -27.87 27.05
N LYS A 180 -30.29 -27.71 26.21
CA LYS A 180 -31.64 -28.19 26.49
C LYS A 180 -31.91 -29.65 26.10
N GLY A 181 -30.92 -30.35 25.56
CA GLY A 181 -31.02 -31.75 25.13
C GLY A 181 -31.32 -31.97 23.65
N HIS A 182 -31.39 -30.93 22.85
CA HIS A 182 -31.54 -31.03 21.39
C HIS A 182 -30.20 -31.20 20.69
N HIS A 183 -29.64 -32.40 20.74
CA HIS A 183 -28.29 -32.72 20.23
C HIS A 183 -28.14 -32.59 18.71
N GLU A 184 -29.25 -32.61 17.94
CA GLU A 184 -29.26 -32.41 16.48
C GLU A 184 -28.69 -31.05 16.02
N TYR A 185 -28.65 -30.04 16.92
CA TYR A 185 -28.08 -28.75 16.61
C TYR A 185 -26.55 -28.73 16.56
N VAL A 186 -25.85 -29.79 17.01
CA VAL A 186 -24.40 -29.85 16.98
C VAL A 186 -23.83 -29.85 15.55
N GLU A 187 -24.54 -30.48 14.61
CA GLU A 187 -24.19 -30.51 13.20
C GLU A 187 -24.43 -29.18 12.46
N ASN A 188 -25.20 -28.28 13.07
CA ASN A 188 -25.60 -27.00 12.52
C ASN A 188 -24.89 -25.80 13.19
N LEU A 189 -23.74 -26.02 13.79
CA LEU A 189 -22.91 -24.96 14.32
C LEU A 189 -22.04 -24.36 13.19
N TYR A 190 -21.89 -23.03 13.16
CA TYR A 190 -21.11 -22.29 12.14
C TYR A 190 -19.96 -21.48 12.77
N PHE A 191 -19.51 -21.88 13.96
CA PHE A 191 -18.38 -21.23 14.63
C PHE A 191 -17.10 -21.31 13.80
N GLU A 192 -16.80 -22.50 13.26
CA GLU A 192 -15.64 -22.71 12.41
C GLU A 192 -15.70 -21.87 11.12
N SER A 193 -16.88 -21.78 10.50
CA SER A 193 -17.09 -20.97 9.29
C SER A 193 -16.77 -19.51 9.55
N ALA A 194 -17.27 -18.94 10.67
CA ALA A 194 -16.98 -17.57 11.06
C ALA A 194 -15.46 -17.34 11.26
N ALA A 195 -14.78 -18.24 11.95
CA ALA A 195 -13.36 -18.15 12.24
C ALA A 195 -12.49 -18.26 10.98
N ILE A 196 -12.79 -19.24 10.13
CA ILE A 196 -12.05 -19.52 8.88
C ILE A 196 -12.19 -18.37 7.88
N VAL A 197 -13.38 -17.77 7.77
CA VAL A 197 -13.58 -16.59 6.92
C VAL A 197 -12.69 -15.43 7.37
N ILE A 198 -12.66 -15.12 8.66
CA ILE A 198 -11.76 -14.09 9.22
C ILE A 198 -10.30 -14.43 8.91
N PHE A 199 -9.90 -15.69 9.09
CA PHE A 199 -8.54 -16.14 8.82
C PHE A 199 -8.14 -15.92 7.36
N PHE A 200 -8.96 -16.37 6.39
CA PHE A 200 -8.64 -16.23 4.98
C PHE A 200 -8.57 -14.77 4.52
N ILE A 201 -9.39 -13.90 5.07
CA ILE A 201 -9.30 -12.46 4.77
C ILE A 201 -8.02 -11.86 5.33
N LYS A 202 -7.64 -12.21 6.56
CA LYS A 202 -6.37 -11.79 7.15
C LYS A 202 -5.17 -12.37 6.38
N PHE A 203 -5.27 -13.60 5.91
CA PHE A 203 -4.27 -14.23 5.05
C PHE A 203 -4.08 -13.47 3.74
N GLY A 204 -5.18 -13.14 3.05
CA GLY A 204 -5.14 -12.34 1.83
C GLY A 204 -4.51 -10.96 2.07
N ARG A 205 -4.90 -10.26 3.14
CA ARG A 205 -4.30 -8.96 3.53
C ARG A 205 -2.81 -9.06 3.87
N TYR A 206 -2.39 -10.15 4.49
CA TYR A 206 -0.98 -10.39 4.82
C TYR A 206 -0.12 -10.55 3.55
N ILE A 207 -0.58 -11.36 2.58
CA ILE A 207 0.11 -11.51 1.28
C ILE A 207 0.16 -10.19 0.51
N ASP A 208 -0.94 -9.45 0.49
CA ASP A 208 -1.02 -8.13 -0.13
C ASP A 208 -0.02 -7.14 0.50
N GLY A 209 0.09 -7.15 1.83
CA GLY A 209 1.06 -6.34 2.57
C GLY A 209 2.51 -6.62 2.15
N ILE A 210 2.91 -7.90 2.05
CA ILE A 210 4.26 -8.29 1.61
C ILE A 210 4.54 -7.77 0.19
N SER A 211 3.57 -7.86 -0.70
CA SER A 211 3.72 -7.41 -2.09
C SER A 211 3.88 -5.89 -2.18
N LYS A 212 3.08 -5.15 -1.40
CA LYS A 212 3.18 -3.69 -1.28
C LYS A 212 4.53 -3.24 -0.72
N ASP A 213 5.01 -3.90 0.34
CA ASP A 213 6.30 -3.57 0.97
C ASP A 213 7.48 -3.73 0.00
N LYS A 214 7.50 -4.82 -0.80
CA LYS A 214 8.53 -5.03 -1.82
C LYS A 214 8.55 -3.92 -2.87
N THR A 215 7.38 -3.42 -3.26
CA THR A 215 7.28 -2.36 -4.26
C THR A 215 7.70 -1.01 -3.69
N LYS A 216 7.30 -0.70 -2.43
CA LYS A 216 7.78 0.49 -1.71
C LYS A 216 9.32 0.49 -1.61
N GLU A 217 9.93 -0.65 -1.28
CA GLU A 217 11.39 -0.79 -1.19
C GLU A 217 12.09 -0.47 -2.53
N ALA A 218 11.52 -0.89 -3.67
CA ALA A 218 12.05 -0.58 -4.99
C ALA A 218 12.04 0.93 -5.27
N ILE A 219 10.96 1.62 -4.92
CA ILE A 219 10.85 3.09 -5.05
C ILE A 219 11.81 3.80 -4.08
N GLN A 220 11.92 3.34 -2.84
CA GLN A 220 12.83 3.92 -1.85
C GLN A 220 14.31 3.83 -2.25
N LYS A 221 14.72 2.79 -2.97
CA LYS A 221 16.10 2.68 -3.50
C LYS A 221 16.43 3.79 -4.49
N LEU A 222 15.46 4.28 -5.26
CA LEU A 222 15.65 5.44 -6.15
C LEU A 222 15.89 6.75 -5.38
N VAL A 223 15.42 6.81 -4.14
CA VAL A 223 15.52 7.99 -3.27
C VAL A 223 16.86 8.05 -2.51
N GLN A 224 17.51 6.90 -2.27
CA GLN A 224 18.77 6.80 -1.52
C GLN A 224 20.02 7.25 -2.31
N ILE A 225 19.86 8.15 -3.28
CA ILE A 225 20.97 8.65 -4.11
C ILE A 225 21.81 9.67 -3.35
N THR A 226 21.22 10.48 -2.46
CA THR A 226 21.91 11.50 -1.67
C THR A 226 22.70 10.92 -0.50
N PRO A 227 23.88 11.48 -0.17
CA PRO A 227 24.62 11.10 1.04
C PRO A 227 23.86 11.56 2.30
N LYS A 228 24.13 10.96 3.43
CA LYS A 228 23.49 11.34 4.71
C LYS A 228 24.21 12.49 5.43
N GLU A 229 25.47 12.71 5.09
CA GLU A 229 26.36 13.67 5.72
C GLU A 229 27.09 14.48 4.64
N ALA A 230 27.50 15.68 4.97
CA ALA A 230 28.29 16.56 4.12
C ALA A 230 29.31 17.34 4.92
N VAL A 231 30.26 17.93 4.24
CA VAL A 231 31.24 18.83 4.85
C VAL A 231 30.89 20.26 4.48
N ILE A 232 30.68 21.12 5.47
CA ILE A 232 30.48 22.55 5.28
C ILE A 232 31.71 23.31 5.77
N LYS A 233 31.94 24.50 5.20
CA LYS A 233 33.03 25.41 5.59
C LYS A 233 32.47 26.54 6.45
N VAL A 234 32.86 26.57 7.73
CA VAL A 234 32.44 27.62 8.69
C VAL A 234 33.67 28.35 9.18
N ASN A 235 33.74 29.64 8.98
CA ASN A 235 34.91 30.48 9.37
C ASN A 235 36.26 29.98 8.82
N GLY A 236 36.25 29.33 7.66
CA GLY A 236 37.48 28.79 7.05
C GLY A 236 37.81 27.35 7.44
N GLU A 237 37.10 26.74 8.41
CA GLU A 237 37.34 25.36 8.87
C GLU A 237 36.26 24.42 8.30
N GLU A 238 36.67 23.20 7.93
CA GLU A 238 35.76 22.15 7.47
C GLU A 238 35.08 21.47 8.67
N LYS A 239 33.75 21.44 8.65
CA LYS A 239 32.92 20.78 9.66
C LYS A 239 31.99 19.77 9.00
N LYS A 240 31.99 18.52 9.50
CA LYS A 240 31.04 17.49 9.07
C LYS A 240 29.70 17.68 9.74
N VAL A 241 28.61 17.74 8.94
CA VAL A 241 27.24 17.95 9.39
C VAL A 241 26.29 16.97 8.69
N THR A 242 25.11 16.78 9.25
CA THR A 242 24.03 16.08 8.55
C THR A 242 23.43 16.97 7.49
N ILE A 243 22.85 16.37 6.43
CA ILE A 243 22.23 17.16 5.34
C ILE A 243 21.10 18.07 5.86
N ASP A 244 20.38 17.63 6.87
CA ASP A 244 19.26 18.39 7.46
C ASP A 244 19.73 19.65 8.20
N GLU A 245 21.02 19.73 8.57
CA GLU A 245 21.61 20.90 9.23
C GLU A 245 22.11 21.98 8.26
N ILE A 246 22.25 21.64 6.97
CA ILE A 246 22.72 22.58 5.93
C ILE A 246 21.65 23.64 5.69
N LYS A 247 22.07 24.91 5.64
CA LYS A 247 21.21 26.04 5.35
C LYS A 247 21.53 26.63 3.98
N LYS A 248 20.54 27.31 3.40
CA LYS A 248 20.75 28.07 2.17
C LYS A 248 21.81 29.14 2.38
N GLY A 249 22.79 29.19 1.49
CA GLY A 249 23.95 30.07 1.58
C GLY A 249 25.17 29.45 2.28
N ASP A 250 25.07 28.26 2.86
CA ASP A 250 26.22 27.56 3.42
C ASP A 250 27.19 27.13 2.30
N ILE A 251 28.48 27.21 2.58
CA ILE A 251 29.53 26.74 1.66
C ILE A 251 29.78 25.26 1.95
N VAL A 252 29.45 24.44 0.96
CA VAL A 252 29.63 22.97 1.04
C VAL A 252 30.84 22.56 0.24
N VAL A 253 31.61 21.63 0.79
CA VAL A 253 32.85 21.10 0.18
C VAL A 253 32.55 19.73 -0.39
N SER A 254 33.05 19.46 -1.61
CA SER A 254 33.05 18.13 -2.20
C SER A 254 34.43 17.77 -2.72
N LYS A 255 34.91 16.61 -2.33
CA LYS A 255 36.21 16.03 -2.69
C LYS A 255 36.05 14.94 -3.74
N PRO A 256 37.11 14.54 -4.43
CA PRO A 256 37.06 13.44 -5.39
C PRO A 256 36.48 12.16 -4.80
N GLY A 257 35.55 11.53 -5.50
CA GLY A 257 34.83 10.32 -5.06
C GLY A 257 33.58 10.58 -4.19
N GLU A 258 33.36 11.82 -3.73
CA GLU A 258 32.23 12.15 -2.91
C GLU A 258 30.98 12.48 -3.75
N LYS A 259 29.82 12.28 -3.17
CA LYS A 259 28.55 12.72 -3.73
C LYS A 259 28.25 14.15 -3.33
N ILE A 260 27.70 14.91 -4.27
CA ILE A 260 27.18 16.26 -4.01
C ILE A 260 25.98 16.14 -3.05
N ALA A 261 26.04 16.87 -1.95
CA ALA A 261 25.08 16.74 -0.86
C ALA A 261 23.74 17.50 -1.13
N VAL A 262 23.83 18.71 -1.64
CA VAL A 262 22.70 19.62 -1.89
C VAL A 262 22.91 20.33 -3.23
N ASP A 263 21.83 20.82 -3.81
CA ASP A 263 21.93 21.61 -5.05
C ASP A 263 22.56 22.98 -4.75
N GLY A 264 23.44 23.42 -5.65
CA GLY A 264 24.13 24.68 -5.43
C GLY A 264 24.88 25.18 -6.65
N LYS A 265 25.73 26.18 -6.41
CA LYS A 265 26.56 26.84 -7.42
C LYS A 265 28.02 26.87 -6.98
N ILE A 266 28.92 26.42 -7.84
CA ILE A 266 30.36 26.40 -7.56
C ILE A 266 30.87 27.84 -7.37
N ILE A 267 31.53 28.09 -6.23
CA ILE A 267 32.20 29.34 -5.90
C ILE A 267 33.69 29.25 -6.25
N THR A 268 34.30 28.10 -5.93
CA THR A 268 35.74 27.89 -6.10
C THR A 268 36.04 26.47 -6.57
N GLY A 269 36.96 26.32 -7.51
CA GLY A 269 37.44 25.03 -7.98
C GLY A 269 36.82 24.58 -9.31
N LYS A 270 37.25 23.40 -9.74
CA LYS A 270 36.74 22.72 -10.94
C LYS A 270 36.70 21.22 -10.69
N ALA A 271 35.70 20.56 -11.26
CA ALA A 271 35.55 19.10 -11.18
C ALA A 271 34.82 18.57 -12.39
N HIS A 272 34.95 17.25 -12.62
CA HIS A 272 34.08 16.51 -13.50
C HIS A 272 33.02 15.79 -12.63
N LEU A 273 31.75 16.15 -12.84
CA LEU A 273 30.62 15.57 -12.10
C LEU A 273 29.86 14.57 -12.97
N ASP A 274 29.64 13.38 -12.46
CA ASP A 274 28.73 12.41 -13.05
C ASP A 274 27.29 12.76 -12.64
N GLU A 275 26.55 13.27 -13.60
CA GLU A 275 25.14 13.63 -13.49
C GLU A 275 24.24 12.63 -14.25
N SER A 276 24.77 11.43 -14.59
CA SER A 276 24.10 10.46 -15.46
C SER A 276 22.75 10.01 -14.95
N PHE A 277 22.54 10.01 -13.63
CA PHE A 277 21.28 9.64 -13.01
C PHE A 277 20.13 10.63 -13.32
N ILE A 278 20.44 11.88 -13.71
CA ILE A 278 19.45 12.89 -14.13
C ILE A 278 19.50 13.10 -15.65
N THR A 279 20.70 13.29 -16.21
CA THR A 279 20.87 13.66 -17.61
C THR A 279 20.84 12.46 -18.55
N GLY A 280 21.11 11.25 -18.04
CA GLY A 280 21.31 10.04 -18.83
C GLY A 280 22.66 10.03 -19.59
N GLU A 281 23.46 11.10 -19.52
CA GLU A 281 24.75 11.19 -20.19
C GLU A 281 25.84 10.52 -19.38
N SER A 282 26.47 9.49 -19.92
CA SER A 282 27.56 8.74 -19.24
C SER A 282 28.88 9.49 -19.17
N LYS A 283 29.02 10.65 -19.81
CA LYS A 283 30.25 11.46 -19.77
C LYS A 283 30.13 12.46 -18.62
N PRO A 284 31.06 12.45 -17.65
CA PRO A 284 31.06 13.44 -16.59
C PRO A 284 31.09 14.86 -17.15
N ALA A 285 30.22 15.71 -16.65
CA ALA A 285 30.12 17.10 -17.04
C ALA A 285 31.26 17.92 -16.40
N SER A 286 32.02 18.67 -17.20
CA SER A 286 33.03 19.59 -16.66
C SER A 286 32.35 20.80 -16.03
N LYS A 287 32.56 21.01 -14.75
CA LYS A 287 32.01 22.11 -13.94
C LYS A 287 33.14 23.00 -13.43
N THR A 288 32.91 24.29 -13.55
CA THR A 288 33.84 25.35 -13.13
C THR A 288 33.10 26.36 -12.27
N GLU A 289 33.78 27.36 -11.77
CA GLU A 289 33.17 28.46 -11.01
C GLU A 289 31.95 29.02 -11.75
N GLY A 290 30.88 29.23 -11.01
CA GLY A 290 29.58 29.66 -11.54
C GLY A 290 28.69 28.56 -12.11
N SER A 291 29.18 27.34 -12.28
CA SER A 291 28.38 26.20 -12.73
C SER A 291 27.46 25.69 -11.62
N LYS A 292 26.27 25.22 -12.01
CA LYS A 292 25.33 24.57 -11.07
C LYS A 292 25.76 23.13 -10.84
N VAL A 293 25.60 22.66 -9.60
CA VAL A 293 25.78 21.28 -9.16
C VAL A 293 24.46 20.76 -8.63
N ILE A 294 24.22 19.46 -8.83
CA ILE A 294 22.95 18.81 -8.48
C ILE A 294 23.24 17.74 -7.41
N ALA A 295 22.44 17.75 -6.35
CA ALA A 295 22.51 16.76 -5.27
C ALA A 295 22.47 15.32 -5.84
N GLY A 296 23.33 14.44 -5.30
CA GLY A 296 23.46 13.05 -5.74
C GLY A 296 24.44 12.82 -6.89
N SER A 297 24.92 13.86 -7.60
CA SER A 297 26.02 13.75 -8.58
C SER A 297 27.29 13.27 -7.90
N ILE A 298 28.12 12.53 -8.63
CA ILE A 298 29.40 12.02 -8.10
C ILE A 298 30.54 12.90 -8.61
N ASN A 299 31.34 13.43 -7.71
CA ASN A 299 32.53 14.18 -8.03
C ASN A 299 33.68 13.21 -8.38
N TYR A 300 34.15 13.24 -9.63
CA TYR A 300 35.14 12.30 -10.11
C TYR A 300 36.57 12.66 -9.68
N ASP A 301 36.97 13.93 -9.80
CA ASP A 301 38.40 14.29 -9.80
C ASP A 301 38.78 15.65 -9.20
N GLY A 302 37.83 16.48 -8.83
CA GLY A 302 38.11 17.86 -8.39
C GLY A 302 37.79 18.14 -6.93
N TYR A 303 38.45 19.16 -6.39
CA TYR A 303 38.02 19.81 -5.13
C TYR A 303 37.19 21.02 -5.49
N ILE A 304 35.95 21.07 -5.01
CA ILE A 304 35.06 22.20 -5.24
C ILE A 304 34.41 22.66 -3.93
N GLU A 305 34.26 23.99 -3.85
CA GLU A 305 33.43 24.64 -2.85
C GLU A 305 32.22 25.24 -3.56
N TYR A 306 31.02 24.95 -3.09
CA TYR A 306 29.79 25.44 -3.70
C TYR A 306 28.81 25.96 -2.66
N GLU A 307 28.08 27.01 -3.00
CA GLU A 307 27.04 27.59 -2.16
C GLU A 307 25.74 26.80 -2.31
N ALA A 308 25.14 26.42 -1.19
CA ALA A 308 23.86 25.72 -1.17
C ALA A 308 22.71 26.66 -1.59
N GLU A 309 22.07 26.36 -2.74
CA GLU A 309 20.94 27.15 -3.25
C GLU A 309 19.60 26.54 -2.92
N LYS A 310 19.46 25.19 -3.09
CA LYS A 310 18.23 24.46 -2.83
C LYS A 310 18.51 23.33 -1.83
N ILE A 311 17.75 23.31 -0.74
CA ILE A 311 17.93 22.37 0.36
C ILE A 311 16.62 21.67 0.71
N GLY A 312 16.70 20.51 1.34
CA GLY A 312 15.56 19.77 1.85
C GLY A 312 14.49 19.51 0.78
N LYS A 313 13.28 19.98 1.01
CA LYS A 313 12.12 19.76 0.11
C LYS A 313 12.22 20.49 -1.24
N GLU A 314 13.08 21.48 -1.37
CA GLU A 314 13.27 22.25 -2.61
C GLU A 314 14.38 21.64 -3.49
N SER A 315 15.12 20.64 -3.00
CA SER A 315 16.19 20.01 -3.78
C SER A 315 15.63 19.29 -5.01
N THR A 316 16.42 19.24 -6.06
CA THR A 316 16.08 18.57 -7.33
C THR A 316 15.70 17.10 -7.10
N ILE A 317 16.39 16.40 -6.20
CA ILE A 317 16.06 15.02 -5.85
C ILE A 317 14.72 14.93 -5.13
N SER A 318 14.46 15.80 -4.15
CA SER A 318 13.16 15.83 -3.46
C SER A 318 12.01 16.11 -4.42
N GLU A 319 12.24 16.93 -5.44
CA GLU A 319 11.27 17.19 -6.50
C GLU A 319 11.04 15.96 -7.38
N ILE A 320 12.08 15.22 -7.76
CA ILE A 320 11.97 13.94 -8.49
C ILE A 320 11.20 12.92 -7.67
N VAL A 321 11.53 12.76 -6.39
CA VAL A 321 10.82 11.86 -5.45
C VAL A 321 9.35 12.22 -5.38
N ARG A 322 9.04 13.52 -5.22
CA ARG A 322 7.65 13.99 -5.21
C ARG A 322 6.93 13.65 -6.50
N LEU A 323 7.56 13.85 -7.66
CA LEU A 323 7.00 13.48 -8.96
C LEU A 323 6.73 11.97 -9.08
N VAL A 324 7.63 11.13 -8.56
CA VAL A 324 7.41 9.67 -8.51
C VAL A 324 6.23 9.33 -7.60
N ILE A 325 6.16 9.91 -6.40
CA ILE A 325 5.04 9.70 -5.47
C ILE A 325 3.72 10.21 -6.09
N GLU A 326 3.73 11.39 -6.73
CA GLU A 326 2.56 11.92 -7.44
C GLU A 326 2.14 10.98 -8.59
N ALA A 327 3.09 10.41 -9.31
CA ALA A 327 2.83 9.48 -10.40
C ALA A 327 2.21 8.16 -9.90
N THR A 328 2.77 7.59 -8.83
CA THR A 328 2.24 6.36 -8.22
C THR A 328 0.85 6.56 -7.59
N ASN A 329 0.48 7.80 -7.27
CA ASN A 329 -0.84 8.15 -6.77
C ASN A 329 -1.90 8.31 -7.88
N THR A 330 -1.54 8.22 -9.16
CA THR A 330 -2.54 8.22 -10.24
C THR A 330 -3.20 6.85 -10.38
N LYS A 331 -4.54 6.82 -10.35
CA LYS A 331 -5.28 5.57 -10.57
C LYS A 331 -5.41 5.29 -12.07
N ALA A 332 -5.03 4.09 -12.48
CA ALA A 332 -5.31 3.62 -13.85
C ALA A 332 -6.82 3.55 -14.13
N PRO A 333 -7.27 3.78 -15.37
CA PRO A 333 -8.68 3.72 -15.76
C PRO A 333 -9.35 2.42 -15.33
N ILE A 334 -8.70 1.26 -15.51
CA ILE A 334 -9.24 -0.04 -15.11
C ILE A 334 -9.47 -0.15 -13.60
N ALA A 335 -8.61 0.46 -12.78
CA ALA A 335 -8.81 0.49 -11.34
C ALA A 335 -10.08 1.28 -10.96
N LYS A 336 -10.36 2.40 -11.65
CA LYS A 336 -11.59 3.17 -11.44
C LYS A 336 -12.85 2.38 -11.82
N VAL A 337 -12.79 1.56 -12.87
CA VAL A 337 -13.90 0.66 -13.26
C VAL A 337 -14.12 -0.38 -12.17
N ALA A 338 -13.08 -1.06 -11.70
CA ALA A 338 -13.17 -2.05 -10.63
C ALA A 338 -13.77 -1.46 -9.35
N ASP A 339 -13.38 -0.24 -8.99
CA ASP A 339 -13.91 0.51 -7.86
C ASP A 339 -15.41 0.81 -8.00
N THR A 340 -15.82 1.23 -9.20
CA THR A 340 -17.24 1.51 -9.50
C THR A 340 -18.10 0.26 -9.41
N VAL A 341 -17.65 -0.84 -10.02
CA VAL A 341 -18.30 -2.14 -9.95
C VAL A 341 -18.48 -2.60 -8.51
N SER A 342 -17.40 -2.54 -7.69
CA SER A 342 -17.46 -2.92 -6.29
C SER A 342 -18.48 -2.10 -5.48
N GLY A 343 -18.63 -0.82 -5.80
CA GLY A 343 -19.58 0.08 -5.15
C GLY A 343 -21.05 -0.30 -5.33
N TYR A 344 -21.43 -0.89 -6.47
CA TYR A 344 -22.78 -1.39 -6.73
C TYR A 344 -22.96 -2.85 -6.33
N PHE A 345 -21.90 -3.64 -6.41
CA PHE A 345 -21.93 -5.07 -6.18
C PHE A 345 -22.29 -5.42 -4.73
N VAL A 346 -21.66 -4.76 -3.74
CA VAL A 346 -21.89 -5.06 -2.32
C VAL A 346 -23.37 -4.83 -1.90
N PRO A 347 -24.00 -3.69 -2.19
CA PRO A 347 -25.44 -3.51 -1.93
C PRO A 347 -26.33 -4.54 -2.62
N ALA A 348 -26.02 -4.89 -3.88
CA ALA A 348 -26.77 -5.89 -4.62
C ALA A 348 -26.70 -7.27 -3.98
N VAL A 349 -25.52 -7.69 -3.54
CA VAL A 349 -25.33 -8.97 -2.83
C VAL A 349 -26.12 -9.03 -1.53
N ILE A 350 -26.08 -7.95 -0.73
CA ILE A 350 -26.88 -7.87 0.51
C ILE A 350 -28.38 -8.04 0.20
N LEU A 351 -28.86 -7.35 -0.82
CA LEU A 351 -30.26 -7.46 -1.24
C LEU A 351 -30.62 -8.89 -1.67
N ILE A 352 -29.77 -9.50 -2.50
CA ILE A 352 -29.96 -10.90 -2.95
C ILE A 352 -29.98 -11.85 -1.76
N ALA A 353 -29.05 -11.71 -0.82
CA ALA A 353 -28.99 -12.55 0.37
C ALA A 353 -30.27 -12.45 1.21
N ILE A 354 -30.81 -11.24 1.41
CA ILE A 354 -32.06 -11.01 2.14
C ILE A 354 -33.25 -11.63 1.40
N ILE A 355 -33.36 -11.39 0.09
CA ILE A 355 -34.43 -11.94 -0.74
C ILE A 355 -34.39 -13.48 -0.68
N THR A 356 -33.22 -14.08 -0.83
CA THR A 356 -33.06 -15.53 -0.82
C THR A 356 -33.40 -16.11 0.57
N PHE A 357 -32.98 -15.45 1.65
CA PHE A 357 -33.34 -15.84 3.02
C PHE A 357 -34.87 -15.90 3.20
N ILE A 358 -35.57 -14.83 2.80
CA ILE A 358 -37.04 -14.75 2.87
C ILE A 358 -37.69 -15.83 2.00
N ALA A 359 -37.19 -16.03 0.78
CA ALA A 359 -37.74 -17.03 -0.15
C ALA A 359 -37.63 -18.46 0.43
N TYR A 360 -36.49 -18.80 1.06
CA TYR A 360 -36.33 -20.12 1.70
C TYR A 360 -37.32 -20.32 2.87
N LEU A 361 -37.58 -19.28 3.66
CA LEU A 361 -38.60 -19.37 4.72
C LEU A 361 -40.01 -19.55 4.16
N ILE A 362 -40.38 -18.82 3.09
CA ILE A 362 -41.70 -18.95 2.44
C ILE A 362 -41.87 -20.34 1.82
N LEU A 363 -40.81 -20.93 1.28
CA LEU A 363 -40.83 -22.30 0.72
C LEU A 363 -40.89 -23.39 1.80
N GLY A 364 -40.99 -23.03 3.08
CA GLY A 364 -41.14 -23.98 4.19
C GLY A 364 -39.85 -24.66 4.65
N ASN A 365 -38.67 -24.17 4.23
CA ASN A 365 -37.41 -24.67 4.73
C ASN A 365 -37.16 -24.25 6.19
N THR A 366 -36.31 -24.97 6.88
CA THR A 366 -35.92 -24.64 8.25
C THR A 366 -35.14 -23.32 8.32
N VAL A 367 -35.25 -22.62 9.42
CA VAL A 367 -34.49 -21.37 9.68
C VAL A 367 -32.97 -21.62 9.55
N SER A 368 -32.48 -22.81 9.95
CA SER A 368 -31.09 -23.21 9.82
C SER A 368 -30.63 -23.18 8.35
N ILE A 369 -31.38 -23.79 7.44
CA ILE A 369 -31.08 -23.81 6.01
C ILE A 369 -31.10 -22.38 5.44
N ALA A 370 -32.12 -21.58 5.80
CA ALA A 370 -32.24 -20.22 5.32
C ALA A 370 -31.06 -19.34 5.78
N ILE A 371 -30.59 -19.47 7.03
CA ILE A 371 -29.40 -18.77 7.56
C ILE A 371 -28.14 -19.25 6.85
N ASN A 372 -27.97 -20.55 6.65
CA ASN A 372 -26.81 -21.09 5.96
C ASN A 372 -26.68 -20.50 4.55
N VAL A 373 -27.78 -20.49 3.79
CA VAL A 373 -27.80 -19.91 2.44
C VAL A 373 -27.50 -18.40 2.48
N PHE A 374 -28.08 -17.66 3.43
CA PHE A 374 -27.80 -16.24 3.63
C PHE A 374 -26.33 -15.96 3.88
N VAL A 375 -25.71 -16.67 4.84
CA VAL A 375 -24.31 -16.53 5.18
C VAL A 375 -23.43 -16.91 3.98
N THR A 376 -23.75 -18.01 3.30
CA THR A 376 -23.02 -18.50 2.13
C THR A 376 -22.99 -17.44 1.02
N ILE A 377 -24.14 -16.81 0.70
CA ILE A 377 -24.20 -15.75 -0.31
C ILE A 377 -23.29 -14.57 0.09
N LEU A 378 -23.35 -14.12 1.35
CA LEU A 378 -22.54 -12.99 1.83
C LEU A 378 -21.04 -13.28 1.75
N VAL A 379 -20.62 -14.48 2.08
CA VAL A 379 -19.21 -14.87 2.13
C VAL A 379 -18.65 -15.17 0.74
N VAL A 380 -19.36 -15.98 -0.06
CA VAL A 380 -18.89 -16.39 -1.40
C VAL A 380 -18.88 -15.23 -2.38
N ALA A 381 -19.81 -14.31 -2.27
CA ALA A 381 -19.90 -13.14 -3.14
C ALA A 381 -18.86 -12.04 -2.81
N CYS A 382 -17.84 -12.33 -2.01
CA CYS A 382 -16.80 -11.34 -1.74
C CYS A 382 -15.97 -11.01 -2.99
N PRO A 383 -15.96 -9.76 -3.49
CA PRO A 383 -15.11 -9.36 -4.63
C PRO A 383 -13.69 -8.99 -4.17
N CYS A 384 -13.13 -9.74 -3.23
CA CYS A 384 -11.86 -9.44 -2.55
C CYS A 384 -10.70 -9.31 -3.55
N SER A 385 -10.64 -10.20 -4.54
CA SER A 385 -9.59 -10.21 -5.56
C SER A 385 -9.73 -9.07 -6.57
N LEU A 386 -10.96 -8.67 -6.93
CA LEU A 386 -11.17 -7.60 -7.90
C LEU A 386 -10.62 -6.26 -7.42
N GLY A 387 -10.83 -5.93 -6.14
CA GLY A 387 -10.38 -4.67 -5.55
C GLY A 387 -8.87 -4.58 -5.30
N LEU A 388 -8.17 -5.72 -5.24
CA LEU A 388 -6.75 -5.80 -4.92
C LEU A 388 -5.88 -6.14 -6.14
N ALA A 389 -6.34 -7.00 -7.03
CA ALA A 389 -5.54 -7.52 -8.14
C ALA A 389 -5.05 -6.42 -9.09
N THR A 390 -5.92 -5.51 -9.50
CA THR A 390 -5.57 -4.46 -10.47
C THR A 390 -4.58 -3.44 -9.89
N PRO A 391 -4.83 -2.80 -8.72
CA PRO A 391 -3.84 -1.91 -8.13
C PRO A 391 -2.51 -2.59 -7.85
N LEU A 392 -2.53 -3.84 -7.38
CA LEU A 392 -1.32 -4.59 -7.09
C LEU A 392 -0.51 -4.89 -8.34
N ALA A 393 -1.15 -5.33 -9.42
CA ALA A 393 -0.49 -5.60 -10.70
C ALA A 393 0.20 -4.35 -11.26
N ILE A 394 -0.46 -3.19 -11.18
CA ILE A 394 0.09 -1.91 -11.63
C ILE A 394 1.31 -1.54 -10.80
N VAL A 395 1.21 -1.57 -9.47
CA VAL A 395 2.30 -1.19 -8.57
C VAL A 395 3.49 -2.13 -8.70
N VAL A 396 3.26 -3.44 -8.87
CA VAL A 396 4.34 -4.41 -9.16
C VAL A 396 4.99 -4.11 -10.52
N SER A 397 4.20 -3.78 -11.54
CA SER A 397 4.73 -3.42 -12.87
C SER A 397 5.56 -2.13 -12.81
N GLU A 398 5.10 -1.11 -12.10
CA GLU A 398 5.87 0.11 -11.85
C GLU A 398 7.18 -0.18 -11.13
N GLY A 399 7.16 -1.06 -10.12
CA GLY A 399 8.36 -1.52 -9.42
C GLY A 399 9.34 -2.26 -10.33
N VAL A 400 8.85 -3.14 -11.21
CA VAL A 400 9.69 -3.82 -12.22
C VAL A 400 10.28 -2.83 -13.21
N CYS A 401 9.49 -1.87 -13.72
CA CYS A 401 9.96 -0.81 -14.58
C CYS A 401 11.07 0.01 -13.90
N ALA A 402 10.85 0.43 -12.66
CA ALA A 402 11.82 1.21 -11.88
C ALA A 402 13.14 0.46 -11.67
N ASN A 403 13.09 -0.84 -11.35
CA ASN A 403 14.27 -1.69 -11.19
C ASN A 403 15.08 -1.85 -12.50
N ASN A 404 14.44 -1.66 -13.66
CA ASN A 404 15.07 -1.67 -14.97
C ASN A 404 15.39 -0.25 -15.50
N GLY A 405 15.36 0.77 -14.63
CA GLY A 405 15.69 2.15 -15.01
C GLY A 405 14.58 2.87 -15.79
N ILE A 406 13.35 2.32 -15.81
CA ILE A 406 12.21 2.90 -16.51
C ILE A 406 11.29 3.58 -15.49
N LEU A 407 11.19 4.90 -15.55
CA LEU A 407 10.33 5.68 -14.67
C LEU A 407 8.94 5.89 -15.29
N VAL A 408 7.93 5.24 -14.70
CA VAL A 408 6.54 5.40 -15.16
C VAL A 408 5.94 6.64 -14.50
N LYS A 409 5.50 7.61 -15.30
CA LYS A 409 4.94 8.89 -14.79
C LYS A 409 3.46 8.82 -14.43
N LYS A 410 2.72 7.85 -14.96
CA LYS A 410 1.29 7.65 -14.70
C LYS A 410 0.94 6.19 -14.93
N SER A 411 0.17 5.59 -14.05
CA SER A 411 -0.31 4.20 -14.19
C SER A 411 -1.08 3.93 -15.48
N GLU A 412 -1.77 4.95 -16.03
CA GLU A 412 -2.46 4.90 -17.31
C GLU A 412 -1.54 4.56 -18.49
N ILE A 413 -0.25 4.93 -18.41
CA ILE A 413 0.74 4.65 -19.45
C ILE A 413 0.96 3.14 -19.59
N LEU A 414 1.00 2.40 -18.48
CA LEU A 414 1.15 0.94 -18.50
C LEU A 414 -0.05 0.27 -19.18
N GLU A 415 -1.28 0.75 -18.90
CA GLU A 415 -2.48 0.21 -19.52
C GLU A 415 -2.55 0.50 -21.03
N ASN A 416 -2.04 1.66 -21.46
CA ASN A 416 -2.05 2.04 -22.87
C ASN A 416 -0.83 1.57 -23.65
N ALA A 417 0.21 1.04 -23.00
CA ALA A 417 1.45 0.61 -23.64
C ALA A 417 1.23 -0.45 -24.76
N GLU A 418 0.25 -1.36 -24.58
CA GLU A 418 -0.12 -2.36 -25.58
C GLU A 418 -0.65 -1.75 -26.89
N LYS A 419 -1.22 -0.52 -26.85
CA LYS A 419 -1.80 0.17 -28.00
C LYS A 419 -0.76 0.95 -28.81
N THR A 420 0.52 0.87 -28.41
CA THR A 420 1.61 1.59 -29.08
C THR A 420 1.82 1.04 -30.48
N THR A 421 1.66 1.89 -31.50
CA THR A 421 1.87 1.55 -32.92
C THR A 421 3.15 2.13 -33.49
N THR A 422 3.69 3.16 -32.86
CA THR A 422 4.87 3.88 -33.33
C THR A 422 5.82 4.15 -32.17
N VAL A 423 7.12 3.85 -32.37
CA VAL A 423 8.18 4.11 -31.39
C VAL A 423 9.18 5.10 -32.00
N VAL A 424 9.44 6.19 -31.30
CA VAL A 424 10.43 7.20 -31.70
C VAL A 424 11.60 7.12 -30.74
N PHE A 425 12.81 6.91 -31.27
CA PHE A 425 14.02 6.81 -30.48
C PHE A 425 14.82 8.11 -30.54
N ASP A 426 15.27 8.58 -29.37
CA ASP A 426 16.31 9.60 -29.30
C ASP A 426 17.67 9.00 -29.74
N LYS A 427 18.54 9.83 -30.32
CA LYS A 427 19.84 9.35 -30.80
C LYS A 427 20.84 9.19 -29.66
N THR A 428 21.05 10.27 -28.89
CA THR A 428 22.18 10.37 -27.97
C THR A 428 21.85 9.70 -26.63
N GLY A 429 22.65 8.71 -26.22
CA GLY A 429 22.44 7.96 -24.99
C GLY A 429 21.34 6.90 -25.07
N THR A 430 20.52 6.89 -26.14
CA THR A 430 19.48 5.88 -26.41
C THR A 430 19.92 4.91 -27.51
N LEU A 431 20.17 5.41 -28.75
CA LEU A 431 20.69 4.60 -29.83
C LEU A 431 22.22 4.52 -29.82
N THR A 432 22.88 5.39 -29.08
CA THR A 432 24.31 5.46 -28.92
C THR A 432 24.69 5.42 -27.44
N TYR A 433 25.89 4.95 -27.14
CA TYR A 433 26.41 4.87 -25.77
C TYR A 433 26.82 6.23 -25.18
N GLY A 434 26.69 7.35 -25.90
CA GLY A 434 27.20 8.65 -25.48
C GLY A 434 28.72 8.74 -25.25
N LYS A 435 29.45 7.66 -25.52
CA LYS A 435 30.90 7.56 -25.41
C LYS A 435 31.54 7.61 -26.78
N LEU A 436 32.35 8.64 -27.02
CA LEU A 436 33.12 8.73 -28.24
C LEU A 436 34.23 7.65 -28.25
N LYS A 437 34.27 6.87 -29.33
CA LYS A 437 35.35 5.92 -29.61
C LYS A 437 35.92 6.22 -30.97
N ILE A 438 37.25 6.09 -31.11
CA ILE A 438 37.90 6.15 -32.40
C ILE A 438 37.51 4.88 -33.17
N ALA A 439 36.76 5.04 -34.25
CA ALA A 439 36.34 3.92 -35.11
C ALA A 439 37.42 3.54 -36.10
N HIS A 440 38.04 4.54 -36.75
CA HIS A 440 39.12 4.35 -37.72
C HIS A 440 40.12 5.50 -37.66
N ILE A 441 41.37 5.19 -37.80
CA ILE A 441 42.47 6.15 -38.00
C ILE A 441 42.93 6.00 -39.45
N ILE A 442 42.73 7.07 -40.24
CA ILE A 442 43.24 7.12 -41.64
C ILE A 442 44.45 8.02 -41.61
N ASN A 443 45.60 7.45 -41.91
CA ASN A 443 46.85 8.22 -42.01
C ASN A 443 47.11 8.59 -43.47
N TYR A 444 47.10 9.88 -43.76
CA TYR A 444 47.36 10.41 -45.10
C TYR A 444 48.85 10.84 -45.31
N SER A 445 49.68 10.74 -44.26
CA SER A 445 51.10 11.01 -44.43
C SER A 445 51.78 9.85 -45.18
N LYS A 446 52.19 10.09 -46.38
CA LYS A 446 53.21 9.26 -47.05
C LYS A 446 54.55 9.61 -46.41
N MET A 447 55.17 8.71 -45.70
CA MET A 447 56.62 8.75 -45.53
C MET A 447 57.26 8.13 -46.73
#